data_0d91cefa167c0b38ae62395dac38a5d7
#
_entry.id   0d91cefa167c0b38ae62395dac38a5d7
#
_cell.length_a   1.000
_cell.length_b   1.000
_cell.length_c   1.000
_cell.angle_alpha   90.00
_cell.angle_beta   90.00
_cell.angle_gamma   90.00
#
_symmetry.space_group_name_H-M   'P 1'
#
loop_
_entity.id
_entity.type
_entity.pdbx_description
1 polymer ?
#
loop_
_entity_poly.entity_id
_entity_poly.type
_entity_poly.pdbx_seq_one_letter_code
_entity_poly.pdbx_strand_id
1 'polypeptide(L)'
;MGHQDTKLGIPFLLAFVLLTCLAPPAWCVASTAMSRPNAGAGPTPVNIYIYVADIFDVSGSEQAFDADVVLVAEWRDPNLAGKWTERQSARLEDVWEPRLLLVNQRGTSALLPQRVEIEPDGLVRYRQRWSGSFTARMDLRDFPLDRQRFHVQVVSLGYSRDEVYLIPDPEGKRSRRAEKLSITDWTLGPTRMEIADFETAPGMKALAGVQLVWEGKRQFGCYGVQVILPLIMIVLMGWTALWIAPSMVMPRMSVSITTMLTLIAYRFALGRLVPNLPYLTRFDYFTLGSTILIFVVLLFVAATAYFVERNKTTLAERINRWVRLAFPVVFGAVLILIWRV
;
A
#
# COMPACT_ATOMS: atom_id res chain seq x y z
N MET A 1 12.88 56.04 67.68
CA MET A 1 11.69 56.14 68.50
C MET A 1 10.56 55.61 67.69
N GLY A 2 9.87 54.52 67.97
CA GLY A 2 9.70 53.66 69.09
C GLY A 2 9.20 52.32 68.63
N HIS A 3 9.61 51.37 69.36
CA HIS A 3 9.12 49.98 69.38
C HIS A 3 7.61 49.87 69.47
N GLN A 4 7.03 48.85 68.82
CA GLN A 4 6.14 47.96 69.56
C GLN A 4 6.00 46.58 68.82
N ASP A 5 6.46 45.58 69.52
CA ASP A 5 6.18 44.15 69.29
C ASP A 5 4.70 43.84 69.46
N THR A 6 4.11 43.03 68.64
CA THR A 6 2.94 42.23 69.08
C THR A 6 3.05 40.80 68.50
N LYS A 7 3.38 39.90 69.43
CA LYS A 7 3.21 38.44 69.32
C LYS A 7 1.72 38.11 69.26
N LEU A 8 1.27 37.45 68.24
CA LEU A 8 0.07 36.56 68.20
C LEU A 8 0.26 35.69 66.99
N GLY A 9 0.24 34.40 67.01
CA GLY A 9 -0.36 33.42 67.89
C GLY A 9 -0.31 32.16 67.05
N ILE A 10 0.50 31.20 67.44
CA ILE A 10 0.59 29.86 66.88
C ILE A 10 -0.55 29.00 67.44
N PRO A 11 -1.77 29.11 66.91
CA PRO A 11 -2.61 27.93 66.92
C PRO A 11 -3.44 27.67 65.62
N PHE A 12 -3.22 28.45 64.55
CA PHE A 12 -4.02 28.21 63.31
C PHE A 12 -3.41 27.23 62.33
N LEU A 13 -2.18 26.75 62.57
CA LEU A 13 -1.48 25.83 61.65
C LEU A 13 -1.76 24.35 61.96
N LEU A 14 -2.36 24.02 63.08
CA LEU A 14 -2.66 22.60 63.45
C LEU A 14 -4.06 22.14 63.06
N ALA A 15 -4.95 23.03 62.66
CA ALA A 15 -6.32 22.70 62.21
C ALA A 15 -6.40 22.39 60.70
N PHE A 16 -5.38 22.77 59.92
CA PHE A 16 -5.40 22.57 58.47
C PHE A 16 -4.77 21.24 58.02
N VAL A 17 -4.01 20.57 58.87
CA VAL A 17 -3.36 19.27 58.56
C VAL A 17 -4.25 18.06 58.83
N LEU A 18 -5.33 18.21 59.59
CA LEU A 18 -6.24 17.09 59.90
C LEU A 18 -7.46 16.98 59.01
N LEU A 19 -7.65 17.91 58.04
CA LEU A 19 -8.80 17.87 57.12
C LEU A 19 -8.46 17.32 55.72
N THR A 20 -7.20 16.91 55.47
CA THR A 20 -6.76 16.35 54.17
C THR A 20 -6.69 14.84 54.13
N CYS A 21 -7.03 14.11 55.21
CA CYS A 21 -7.00 12.65 55.24
C CYS A 21 -8.36 11.96 55.06
N LEU A 22 -9.41 12.70 54.67
CA LEU A 22 -10.72 12.12 54.34
C LEU A 22 -11.04 12.32 52.84
N ALA A 23 -10.04 12.11 51.95
CA ALA A 23 -10.36 11.82 50.57
C ALA A 23 -10.97 10.40 50.54
N PRO A 24 -12.19 10.22 50.03
CA PRO A 24 -12.72 8.89 49.84
C PRO A 24 -11.74 8.13 48.92
N PRO A 25 -11.50 6.84 49.19
CA PRO A 25 -10.67 6.06 48.30
C PRO A 25 -11.25 6.23 46.90
N ALA A 26 -10.41 6.66 45.95
CA ALA A 26 -10.79 6.66 44.54
C ALA A 26 -11.26 5.23 44.26
N TRP A 27 -12.55 5.09 44.05
CA TRP A 27 -13.14 3.85 43.62
C TRP A 27 -12.43 3.53 42.31
N CYS A 28 -11.44 2.69 42.38
CA CYS A 28 -10.94 1.98 41.22
C CYS A 28 -12.17 1.20 40.74
N VAL A 29 -12.90 1.75 39.79
CA VAL A 29 -13.88 1.02 39.03
C VAL A 29 -13.05 -0.03 38.32
N ALA A 30 -12.86 -1.18 39.00
CA ALA A 30 -12.42 -2.36 38.34
C ALA A 30 -13.41 -2.57 37.22
N SER A 31 -13.00 -2.25 35.99
CA SER A 31 -13.70 -2.73 34.81
C SER A 31 -13.76 -4.23 35.02
N THR A 32 -14.93 -4.75 35.31
CA THR A 32 -15.19 -6.18 35.31
C THR A 32 -14.91 -6.61 33.88
N ALA A 33 -13.65 -6.95 33.61
CA ALA A 33 -13.25 -7.57 32.34
C ALA A 33 -14.13 -8.82 32.24
N MET A 34 -15.10 -8.78 31.36
CA MET A 34 -15.98 -9.93 31.16
C MET A 34 -15.09 -11.11 30.77
N SER A 35 -15.26 -12.22 31.51
CA SER A 35 -14.48 -13.42 31.28
C SER A 35 -14.74 -13.94 29.88
N ARG A 36 -13.68 -14.42 29.24
CA ARG A 36 -13.76 -15.04 27.90
C ARG A 36 -14.78 -16.20 27.92
N PRO A 37 -15.72 -16.26 26.99
CA PRO A 37 -16.59 -17.42 26.84
C PRO A 37 -15.77 -18.70 26.71
N ASN A 38 -16.17 -19.75 27.41
CA ASN A 38 -15.49 -21.07 27.40
C ASN A 38 -14.06 -21.06 27.96
N ALA A 39 -13.69 -20.12 28.84
CA ALA A 39 -12.34 -20.00 29.39
C ALA A 39 -11.77 -21.28 30.07
N GLY A 40 -12.61 -22.24 30.47
CA GLY A 40 -12.20 -23.54 31.03
C GLY A 40 -12.30 -24.71 30.06
N ALA A 41 -12.87 -24.55 28.87
CA ALA A 41 -13.23 -25.63 27.95
C ALA A 41 -12.43 -25.60 26.60
N GLY A 42 -11.46 -24.69 26.48
CA GLY A 42 -10.63 -24.57 25.28
C GLY A 42 -10.71 -23.20 24.61
N PRO A 43 -10.23 -23.06 23.37
CA PRO A 43 -10.25 -21.79 22.64
C PRO A 43 -11.67 -21.37 22.29
N THR A 44 -11.96 -20.07 22.39
CA THR A 44 -13.23 -19.50 21.96
C THR A 44 -13.25 -19.37 20.44
N PRO A 45 -14.17 -20.05 19.73
CA PRO A 45 -14.29 -19.91 18.28
C PRO A 45 -14.95 -18.58 17.91
N VAL A 46 -14.34 -17.85 16.97
CA VAL A 46 -14.84 -16.59 16.43
C VAL A 46 -14.84 -16.67 14.91
N ASN A 47 -16.03 -16.64 14.30
CA ASN A 47 -16.15 -16.61 12.85
C ASN A 47 -15.85 -15.21 12.33
N ILE A 48 -14.95 -15.10 11.35
CA ILE A 48 -14.51 -13.84 10.76
C ILE A 48 -14.94 -13.77 9.30
N TYR A 49 -15.58 -12.67 8.93
CA TYR A 49 -15.95 -12.36 7.56
C TYR A 49 -15.37 -11.00 7.18
N ILE A 50 -14.64 -10.95 6.07
CA ILE A 50 -14.02 -9.74 5.54
C ILE A 50 -14.61 -9.44 4.17
N TYR A 51 -15.20 -8.26 4.01
CA TYR A 51 -15.76 -7.80 2.75
C TYR A 51 -15.06 -6.50 2.33
N VAL A 52 -14.38 -6.52 1.19
CA VAL A 52 -13.79 -5.31 0.59
C VAL A 52 -14.87 -4.65 -0.26
N ALA A 53 -15.43 -3.56 0.26
CA ALA A 53 -16.53 -2.85 -0.38
C ALA A 53 -16.08 -2.03 -1.58
N ASP A 54 -14.88 -1.43 -1.50
CA ASP A 54 -14.25 -0.70 -2.59
C ASP A 54 -12.72 -0.69 -2.44
N ILE A 55 -12.04 -0.46 -3.56
CA ILE A 55 -10.61 -0.15 -3.65
C ILE A 55 -10.49 1.11 -4.51
N PHE A 56 -9.88 2.17 -3.97
CA PHE A 56 -9.84 3.49 -4.62
C PHE A 56 -8.54 3.72 -5.37
N ASP A 57 -7.41 3.33 -4.76
CA ASP A 57 -6.07 3.57 -5.29
C ASP A 57 -5.10 2.46 -4.90
N VAL A 58 -4.03 2.31 -5.69
CA VAL A 58 -2.89 1.44 -5.39
C VAL A 58 -1.60 2.20 -5.64
N SER A 59 -0.94 2.58 -4.56
CA SER A 59 0.32 3.32 -4.58
C SER A 59 1.52 2.39 -4.44
N GLY A 60 2.23 2.17 -5.56
CA GLY A 60 3.48 1.39 -5.54
C GLY A 60 4.61 2.08 -4.76
N SER A 61 4.66 3.43 -4.75
CA SER A 61 5.65 4.22 -4.00
C SER A 61 5.47 4.11 -2.49
N GLU A 62 4.23 4.07 -2.04
CA GLU A 62 3.88 3.97 -0.63
C GLU A 62 3.76 2.53 -0.13
N GLN A 63 3.83 1.55 -1.03
CA GLN A 63 3.62 0.14 -0.71
C GLN A 63 2.28 -0.07 0.00
N ALA A 64 1.21 0.55 -0.54
CA ALA A 64 -0.10 0.58 0.06
C ALA A 64 -1.22 0.61 -0.99
N PHE A 65 -2.42 0.26 -0.57
CA PHE A 65 -3.65 0.47 -1.32
C PHE A 65 -4.73 1.06 -0.42
N ASP A 66 -5.59 1.88 -0.99
CA ASP A 66 -6.69 2.52 -0.28
C ASP A 66 -7.99 1.75 -0.53
N ALA A 67 -8.68 1.39 0.56
CA ALA A 67 -9.87 0.57 0.47
C ALA A 67 -10.89 0.84 1.59
N ASP A 68 -12.14 0.48 1.30
CA ASP A 68 -13.21 0.32 2.26
C ASP A 68 -13.36 -1.15 2.61
N VAL A 69 -13.18 -1.47 3.89
CA VAL A 69 -13.24 -2.84 4.39
C VAL A 69 -14.31 -2.97 5.47
N VAL A 70 -15.20 -3.92 5.33
CA VAL A 70 -16.19 -4.31 6.34
C VAL A 70 -15.74 -5.62 6.96
N LEU A 71 -15.57 -5.60 8.27
CA LEU A 71 -15.31 -6.78 9.11
C LEU A 71 -16.58 -7.14 9.86
N VAL A 72 -16.94 -8.42 9.84
CA VAL A 72 -17.97 -8.98 10.70
C VAL A 72 -17.33 -10.10 11.52
N ALA A 73 -17.50 -10.06 12.84
CA ALA A 73 -17.08 -11.12 13.74
C ALA A 73 -18.30 -11.68 14.47
N GLU A 74 -18.41 -13.00 14.53
CA GLU A 74 -19.52 -13.69 15.20
C GLU A 74 -18.96 -14.73 16.17
N TRP A 75 -19.43 -14.68 17.45
CA TRP A 75 -19.07 -15.66 18.47
C TRP A 75 -20.27 -15.96 19.36
N ARG A 76 -20.25 -17.07 20.06
CA ARG A 76 -21.29 -17.43 21.03
C ARG A 76 -20.79 -17.18 22.45
N ASP A 77 -21.62 -16.47 23.23
CA ASP A 77 -21.42 -16.31 24.66
C ASP A 77 -22.58 -16.98 25.41
N PRO A 78 -22.35 -18.15 26.01
CA PRO A 78 -23.38 -18.86 26.78
C PRO A 78 -23.95 -18.05 27.92
N ASN A 79 -23.18 -17.10 28.48
CA ASN A 79 -23.65 -16.24 29.57
C ASN A 79 -24.69 -15.22 29.13
N LEU A 80 -24.84 -14.97 27.83
CA LEU A 80 -25.80 -14.06 27.25
C LEU A 80 -27.06 -14.79 26.73
N ALA A 81 -26.99 -16.11 26.55
CA ALA A 81 -28.10 -16.90 26.05
C ALA A 81 -29.30 -16.88 27.01
N GLY A 82 -30.51 -16.69 26.46
CA GLY A 82 -31.75 -16.69 27.21
C GLY A 82 -32.03 -15.45 28.06
N LYS A 83 -31.13 -14.45 28.05
CA LYS A 83 -31.37 -13.20 28.82
C LYS A 83 -32.44 -12.32 28.17
N TRP A 84 -32.64 -12.42 26.89
CA TRP A 84 -33.60 -11.62 26.13
C TRP A 84 -34.39 -12.52 25.18
N THR A 85 -35.62 -12.12 24.92
CA THR A 85 -36.51 -12.81 23.97
C THR A 85 -36.35 -12.30 22.54
N GLU A 86 -35.77 -11.09 22.39
CA GLU A 86 -35.54 -10.44 21.09
C GLU A 86 -34.08 -10.02 20.96
N ARG A 87 -33.65 -9.75 19.73
CA ARG A 87 -32.32 -9.21 19.43
C ARG A 87 -32.08 -7.92 20.18
N GLN A 88 -30.94 -7.81 20.84
CA GLN A 88 -30.51 -6.62 21.58
C GLN A 88 -29.30 -6.00 20.92
N SER A 89 -29.15 -4.68 21.12
CA SER A 89 -27.94 -3.94 20.76
C SER A 89 -27.24 -3.40 22.00
N ALA A 90 -26.00 -3.78 22.21
CA ALA A 90 -25.18 -3.36 23.33
C ALA A 90 -23.91 -2.63 22.82
N ARG A 91 -23.20 -1.92 23.72
CA ARG A 91 -21.87 -1.40 23.41
C ARG A 91 -20.87 -2.56 23.40
N LEU A 92 -19.81 -2.46 22.58
CA LEU A 92 -18.78 -3.49 22.51
C LEU A 92 -18.10 -3.70 23.87
N GLU A 93 -17.89 -2.63 24.65
CA GLU A 93 -17.28 -2.65 25.99
C GLU A 93 -18.15 -3.33 27.06
N ASP A 94 -19.45 -3.53 26.84
CA ASP A 94 -20.38 -4.16 27.77
C ASP A 94 -20.40 -5.70 27.63
N VAL A 95 -19.66 -6.26 26.66
CA VAL A 95 -19.57 -7.70 26.41
C VAL A 95 -18.10 -8.10 26.28
N TRP A 96 -17.81 -9.41 26.43
CA TRP A 96 -16.49 -9.90 26.06
C TRP A 96 -16.27 -9.71 24.55
N GLU A 97 -15.08 -9.27 24.18
CA GLU A 97 -14.69 -9.05 22.79
C GLU A 97 -13.36 -9.75 22.45
N PRO A 98 -13.21 -10.26 21.22
CA PRO A 98 -11.95 -10.89 20.77
C PRO A 98 -10.83 -9.88 20.48
N ARG A 99 -11.02 -8.57 20.72
CA ARG A 99 -10.04 -7.49 20.50
C ARG A 99 -9.43 -7.51 19.11
N LEU A 100 -10.27 -7.42 18.09
CA LEU A 100 -9.83 -7.52 16.70
C LEU A 100 -9.06 -6.28 16.26
N LEU A 101 -7.92 -6.52 15.61
CA LEU A 101 -7.04 -5.50 15.04
C LEU A 101 -6.76 -5.81 13.57
N LEU A 102 -6.86 -4.81 12.70
CA LEU A 102 -6.35 -4.85 11.33
C LEU A 102 -4.84 -4.59 11.36
N VAL A 103 -4.03 -5.60 11.07
CA VAL A 103 -2.56 -5.52 11.21
C VAL A 103 -1.93 -4.60 10.19
N ASN A 104 -2.39 -4.69 8.95
CA ASN A 104 -1.81 -3.95 7.84
C ASN A 104 -2.50 -2.62 7.54
N GLN A 105 -3.29 -2.09 8.48
CA GLN A 105 -3.88 -0.76 8.36
C GLN A 105 -2.84 0.36 8.52
N ARG A 106 -3.03 1.44 7.79
CA ARG A 106 -2.20 2.65 7.86
C ARG A 106 -3.09 3.89 7.72
N GLY A 107 -3.43 4.51 8.86
CA GLY A 107 -4.29 5.70 8.86
C GLY A 107 -5.74 5.44 8.45
N THR A 108 -6.29 4.28 8.81
CA THR A 108 -7.70 3.97 8.58
C THR A 108 -8.59 4.59 9.66
N SER A 109 -9.82 4.92 9.29
CA SER A 109 -10.87 5.42 10.19
C SER A 109 -12.00 4.40 10.31
N ALA A 110 -12.43 4.13 11.56
CA ALA A 110 -13.61 3.33 11.83
C ALA A 110 -14.87 4.16 11.59
N LEU A 111 -15.78 3.69 10.76
CA LEU A 111 -16.96 4.46 10.31
C LEU A 111 -18.25 4.09 11.04
N LEU A 112 -18.32 2.94 11.70
CA LEU A 112 -19.49 2.51 12.44
C LEU A 112 -19.28 2.65 13.96
N PRO A 113 -20.35 2.86 14.75
CA PRO A 113 -20.23 2.87 16.20
C PRO A 113 -19.83 1.50 16.73
N GLN A 114 -19.08 1.47 17.84
CA GLN A 114 -18.64 0.23 18.49
C GLN A 114 -19.81 -0.42 19.25
N ARG A 115 -20.66 -1.10 18.51
CA ARG A 115 -21.82 -1.82 19.03
C ARG A 115 -21.86 -3.25 18.53
N VAL A 116 -22.50 -4.09 19.32
CA VAL A 116 -22.77 -5.50 18.99
C VAL A 116 -24.28 -5.74 18.95
N GLU A 117 -24.66 -6.72 18.13
CA GLU A 117 -26.00 -7.31 18.12
C GLU A 117 -25.92 -8.64 18.85
N ILE A 118 -26.82 -8.88 19.78
CA ILE A 118 -26.91 -10.09 20.59
C ILE A 118 -28.24 -10.78 20.28
N GLU A 119 -28.15 -12.00 19.75
CA GLU A 119 -29.33 -12.82 19.46
C GLU A 119 -29.78 -13.55 20.74
N PRO A 120 -31.05 -13.98 20.86
CA PRO A 120 -31.56 -14.69 22.04
C PRO A 120 -30.82 -15.97 22.40
N ASP A 121 -30.18 -16.62 21.41
CA ASP A 121 -29.38 -17.84 21.59
C ASP A 121 -27.94 -17.57 22.07
N GLY A 122 -27.60 -16.32 22.39
CA GLY A 122 -26.27 -15.90 22.84
C GLY A 122 -25.28 -15.70 21.71
N LEU A 123 -25.70 -15.68 20.44
CA LEU A 123 -24.84 -15.30 19.31
C LEU A 123 -24.59 -13.80 19.36
N VAL A 124 -23.35 -13.39 19.47
CA VAL A 124 -22.90 -12.00 19.44
C VAL A 124 -22.32 -11.71 18.06
N ARG A 125 -22.77 -10.63 17.44
CA ARG A 125 -22.29 -10.15 16.15
C ARG A 125 -21.75 -8.75 16.27
N TYR A 126 -20.46 -8.57 15.96
CA TYR A 126 -19.80 -7.29 15.82
C TYR A 126 -19.60 -6.95 14.36
N ARG A 127 -19.88 -5.70 13.96
CA ARG A 127 -19.66 -5.22 12.60
C ARG A 127 -18.95 -3.87 12.65
N GLN A 128 -17.86 -3.75 11.88
CA GLN A 128 -17.17 -2.48 11.71
C GLN A 128 -16.80 -2.28 10.24
N ARG A 129 -16.79 -1.03 9.82
CA ARG A 129 -16.30 -0.60 8.50
C ARG A 129 -15.12 0.34 8.71
N TRP A 130 -14.03 0.05 8.04
CA TRP A 130 -12.86 0.92 7.98
C TRP A 130 -12.68 1.45 6.58
N SER A 131 -12.30 2.73 6.47
CA SER A 131 -11.89 3.39 5.24
C SER A 131 -10.49 3.97 5.42
N GLY A 132 -9.61 3.75 4.46
CA GLY A 132 -8.26 4.27 4.46
C GLY A 132 -7.24 3.32 3.83
N SER A 133 -5.97 3.53 4.17
CA SER A 133 -4.84 2.88 3.53
C SER A 133 -4.45 1.57 4.23
N PHE A 134 -4.09 0.58 3.42
CA PHE A 134 -3.60 -0.73 3.86
C PHE A 134 -2.24 -1.00 3.24
N THR A 135 -1.26 -1.40 4.05
CA THR A 135 0.07 -1.73 3.55
C THR A 135 0.06 -3.04 2.77
N ALA A 136 0.74 -3.04 1.63
CA ALA A 136 0.97 -4.23 0.81
C ALA A 136 2.39 -4.18 0.24
N ARG A 137 3.21 -5.18 0.50
CA ARG A 137 4.54 -5.28 -0.12
C ARG A 137 4.38 -5.59 -1.60
N MET A 138 4.84 -4.69 -2.46
CA MET A 138 4.77 -4.80 -3.91
C MET A 138 6.16 -4.99 -4.50
N ASP A 139 6.32 -5.98 -5.37
CA ASP A 139 7.51 -6.10 -6.23
C ASP A 139 7.21 -5.43 -7.57
N LEU A 140 7.87 -4.30 -7.82
CA LEU A 140 7.67 -3.47 -9.01
C LEU A 140 8.77 -3.66 -10.06
N ARG A 141 9.61 -4.71 -9.96
CA ARG A 141 10.65 -4.97 -10.96
C ARG A 141 10.08 -5.11 -12.36
N ASP A 142 8.91 -5.72 -12.47
CA ASP A 142 8.19 -5.94 -13.73
C ASP A 142 7.28 -4.78 -14.14
N PHE A 143 7.30 -3.64 -13.41
CA PHE A 143 6.48 -2.48 -13.75
C PHE A 143 6.68 -2.05 -15.21
N PRO A 144 5.59 -1.77 -15.96
CA PRO A 144 4.18 -1.70 -15.59
C PRO A 144 3.38 -3.00 -15.88
N LEU A 145 4.00 -4.15 -16.02
CA LEU A 145 3.35 -5.47 -16.26
C LEU A 145 3.26 -6.31 -14.97
N ASP A 146 3.41 -5.67 -13.83
CA ASP A 146 3.51 -6.29 -12.53
C ASP A 146 2.19 -6.96 -12.09
N ARG A 147 2.36 -8.01 -11.28
CA ARG A 147 1.30 -8.68 -10.55
C ARG A 147 1.60 -8.54 -9.07
N GLN A 148 0.58 -8.17 -8.29
CA GLN A 148 0.73 -7.92 -6.86
C GLN A 148 -0.24 -8.77 -6.07
N ARG A 149 0.16 -9.10 -4.84
CA ARG A 149 -0.68 -9.78 -3.87
C ARG A 149 -1.16 -8.77 -2.82
N PHE A 150 -2.45 -8.61 -2.71
CA PHE A 150 -3.11 -7.76 -1.73
C PHE A 150 -3.70 -8.62 -0.62
N HIS A 151 -3.74 -8.08 0.59
CA HIS A 151 -4.38 -8.76 1.71
C HIS A 151 -4.94 -7.76 2.71
N VAL A 152 -5.94 -8.20 3.46
CA VAL A 152 -6.44 -7.56 4.68
C VAL A 152 -6.32 -8.59 5.79
N GLN A 153 -5.47 -8.32 6.77
CA GLN A 153 -5.18 -9.23 7.89
C GLN A 153 -5.82 -8.73 9.18
N VAL A 154 -6.53 -9.63 9.86
CA VAL A 154 -7.17 -9.39 11.14
C VAL A 154 -6.58 -10.36 12.16
N VAL A 155 -6.23 -9.85 13.34
CA VAL A 155 -5.73 -10.65 14.47
C VAL A 155 -6.52 -10.35 15.73
N SER A 156 -6.48 -11.30 16.68
CA SER A 156 -7.04 -11.15 18.01
C SER A 156 -5.95 -10.62 18.95
N LEU A 157 -6.00 -9.33 19.31
CA LEU A 157 -4.97 -8.70 20.14
C LEU A 157 -5.02 -9.21 21.58
N GLY A 158 -3.90 -9.76 22.04
CA GLY A 158 -3.75 -10.26 23.43
C GLY A 158 -4.25 -11.69 23.65
N TYR A 159 -4.73 -12.36 22.61
CA TYR A 159 -5.12 -13.78 22.67
C TYR A 159 -4.29 -14.60 21.69
N SER A 160 -3.72 -15.70 22.19
CA SER A 160 -3.08 -16.71 21.37
C SER A 160 -4.13 -17.63 20.72
N ARG A 161 -3.69 -18.45 19.76
CA ARG A 161 -4.56 -19.45 19.12
C ARG A 161 -5.12 -20.49 20.08
N ASP A 162 -4.43 -20.73 21.20
CA ASP A 162 -4.90 -21.64 22.26
C ASP A 162 -6.06 -21.04 23.08
N GLU A 163 -6.26 -19.73 23.00
CA GLU A 163 -7.30 -18.99 23.73
C GLU A 163 -8.46 -18.56 22.84
N VAL A 164 -8.15 -18.05 21.65
CA VAL A 164 -9.14 -17.62 20.64
C VAL A 164 -8.78 -18.25 19.30
N TYR A 165 -9.74 -18.88 18.67
CA TYR A 165 -9.57 -19.47 17.35
C TYR A 165 -10.40 -18.72 16.33
N LEU A 166 -9.75 -17.95 15.45
CA LEU A 166 -10.40 -17.24 14.36
C LEU A 166 -10.68 -18.20 13.21
N ILE A 167 -11.97 -18.36 12.87
CA ILE A 167 -12.42 -19.24 11.81
C ILE A 167 -12.69 -18.39 10.56
N PRO A 168 -11.92 -18.60 9.48
CA PRO A 168 -12.09 -17.82 8.26
C PRO A 168 -13.34 -18.29 7.52
N ASP A 169 -14.36 -17.43 7.42
CA ASP A 169 -15.61 -17.62 6.68
C ASP A 169 -16.04 -19.09 6.51
N PRO A 170 -16.71 -19.71 7.50
CA PRO A 170 -16.96 -21.14 7.52
C PRO A 170 -17.68 -21.69 6.27
N GLU A 171 -18.47 -20.83 5.61
CA GLU A 171 -19.22 -21.20 4.39
C GLU A 171 -18.49 -20.79 3.09
N GLY A 172 -17.43 -19.99 3.18
CA GLY A 172 -16.68 -19.49 2.02
C GLY A 172 -17.46 -18.56 1.07
N LYS A 173 -18.56 -17.96 1.55
CA LYS A 173 -19.47 -17.17 0.69
C LYS A 173 -19.54 -15.70 1.03
N ARG A 174 -19.24 -15.32 2.26
CA ARG A 174 -19.44 -13.96 2.80
C ARG A 174 -18.18 -13.09 2.68
N SER A 175 -17.01 -13.73 2.70
CA SER A 175 -15.72 -13.03 2.58
C SER A 175 -15.30 -12.91 1.12
N ARG A 176 -15.45 -11.71 0.58
CA ARG A 176 -15.18 -11.41 -0.82
C ARG A 176 -14.96 -9.92 -1.01
N ARG A 177 -14.61 -9.52 -2.19
CA ARG A 177 -14.65 -8.12 -2.63
C ARG A 177 -15.93 -7.84 -3.43
N ALA A 178 -16.29 -6.56 -3.56
CA ALA A 178 -17.35 -6.12 -4.45
C ALA A 178 -16.97 -6.44 -5.91
N GLU A 179 -17.98 -6.66 -6.75
CA GLU A 179 -17.78 -6.91 -8.18
C GLU A 179 -17.37 -5.65 -8.93
N LYS A 180 -17.97 -4.51 -8.55
CA LYS A 180 -17.64 -3.20 -9.10
C LYS A 180 -16.80 -2.43 -8.06
N LEU A 181 -15.65 -1.98 -8.48
CA LEU A 181 -14.70 -1.21 -7.68
C LEU A 181 -14.38 0.11 -8.39
N SER A 182 -13.97 1.10 -7.63
CA SER A 182 -13.57 2.41 -8.17
C SER A 182 -12.25 2.36 -8.92
N ILE A 183 -11.38 1.38 -8.61
CA ILE A 183 -10.11 1.20 -9.29
C ILE A 183 -10.31 0.64 -10.72
N THR A 184 -9.71 1.30 -11.71
CA THR A 184 -9.89 0.98 -13.14
C THR A 184 -8.64 0.46 -13.83
N ASP A 185 -7.47 0.68 -13.23
CA ASP A 185 -6.16 0.33 -13.80
C ASP A 185 -5.64 -1.05 -13.34
N TRP A 186 -6.46 -1.81 -12.62
CA TRP A 186 -6.15 -3.16 -12.16
C TRP A 186 -7.22 -4.18 -12.55
N THR A 187 -6.78 -5.37 -12.91
CA THR A 187 -7.64 -6.57 -13.01
C THR A 187 -7.38 -7.42 -11.79
N LEU A 188 -8.40 -7.57 -10.93
CA LEU A 188 -8.28 -8.29 -9.67
C LEU A 188 -8.82 -9.71 -9.80
N GLY A 189 -8.06 -10.68 -9.30
CA GLY A 189 -8.42 -12.10 -9.24
C GLY A 189 -9.42 -12.42 -8.13
N PRO A 190 -9.76 -13.71 -7.95
CA PRO A 190 -10.64 -14.16 -6.88
C PRO A 190 -10.03 -13.93 -5.49
N THR A 191 -10.89 -13.74 -4.51
CA THR A 191 -10.49 -13.63 -3.10
C THR A 191 -10.45 -14.99 -2.43
N ARG A 192 -9.54 -15.17 -1.46
CA ARG A 192 -9.44 -16.35 -0.60
C ARG A 192 -9.24 -15.92 0.84
N MET A 193 -9.90 -16.62 1.77
CA MET A 193 -9.61 -16.50 3.19
C MET A 193 -8.56 -17.53 3.60
N GLU A 194 -7.58 -17.11 4.37
CA GLU A 194 -6.48 -17.95 4.85
C GLU A 194 -6.25 -17.70 6.33
N ILE A 195 -5.80 -18.72 7.07
CA ILE A 195 -5.30 -18.54 8.45
C ILE A 195 -3.93 -17.89 8.34
N ALA A 196 -3.73 -16.81 9.09
CA ALA A 196 -2.51 -16.03 9.09
C ALA A 196 -2.23 -15.49 10.50
N ASP A 197 -1.64 -16.33 11.32
CA ASP A 197 -1.22 -15.94 12.67
C ASP A 197 -0.13 -14.87 12.59
N PHE A 198 -0.05 -14.00 13.58
CA PHE A 198 0.85 -12.85 13.58
C PHE A 198 1.79 -12.88 14.80
N GLU A 199 3.09 -12.92 14.55
CA GLU A 199 4.11 -12.76 15.57
C GLU A 199 4.36 -11.28 15.84
N THR A 200 4.08 -10.83 17.06
CA THR A 200 4.32 -9.44 17.49
C THR A 200 5.80 -9.15 17.70
N ALA A 201 6.55 -10.15 18.21
CA ALA A 201 8.00 -10.09 18.37
C ALA A 201 8.60 -11.51 18.38
N PRO A 202 9.89 -11.67 18.02
CA PRO A 202 10.57 -12.96 18.05
C PRO A 202 10.48 -13.62 19.43
N GLY A 203 10.01 -14.87 19.47
CA GLY A 203 9.86 -15.66 20.71
C GLY A 203 8.58 -15.39 21.51
N MET A 204 7.70 -14.49 21.07
CA MET A 204 6.35 -14.36 21.61
C MET A 204 5.39 -15.37 20.96
N LYS A 205 4.35 -15.78 21.71
CA LYS A 205 3.27 -16.57 21.11
C LYS A 205 2.61 -15.76 19.98
N ALA A 206 2.42 -16.42 18.85
CA ALA A 206 1.71 -15.83 17.74
C ALA A 206 0.25 -15.55 18.12
N LEU A 207 -0.24 -14.39 17.74
CA LEU A 207 -1.65 -14.01 17.88
C LEU A 207 -2.48 -14.75 16.83
N ALA A 208 -3.66 -15.21 17.23
CA ALA A 208 -4.60 -15.81 16.31
C ALA A 208 -4.98 -14.82 15.20
N GLY A 209 -4.83 -15.21 13.93
CA GLY A 209 -5.05 -14.34 12.81
C GLY A 209 -5.65 -15.02 11.59
N VAL A 210 -6.35 -14.24 10.78
CA VAL A 210 -6.88 -14.61 9.47
C VAL A 210 -6.67 -13.47 8.48
N GLN A 211 -6.58 -13.80 7.20
CA GLN A 211 -6.45 -12.79 6.15
C GLN A 211 -7.33 -13.11 4.95
N LEU A 212 -7.87 -12.07 4.33
CA LEU A 212 -8.47 -12.12 3.01
C LEU A 212 -7.39 -11.73 1.99
N VAL A 213 -7.15 -12.58 0.99
CA VAL A 213 -6.07 -12.41 0.01
C VAL A 213 -6.65 -12.42 -1.40
N TRP A 214 -6.08 -11.59 -2.28
CA TRP A 214 -6.34 -11.63 -3.72
C TRP A 214 -5.12 -11.18 -4.51
N GLU A 215 -5.07 -11.57 -5.76
CA GLU A 215 -4.05 -11.11 -6.70
C GLU A 215 -4.62 -9.99 -7.58
N GLY A 216 -3.78 -9.06 -7.97
CA GLY A 216 -4.08 -8.03 -8.94
C GLY A 216 -3.02 -7.96 -10.01
N LYS A 217 -3.46 -7.77 -11.25
CA LYS A 217 -2.61 -7.51 -12.42
C LYS A 217 -2.87 -6.09 -12.90
N ARG A 218 -1.82 -5.29 -13.06
CA ARG A 218 -1.93 -3.94 -13.61
C ARG A 218 -2.33 -3.99 -15.09
N GLN A 219 -3.24 -3.09 -15.50
CA GLN A 219 -3.66 -2.96 -16.89
C GLN A 219 -2.67 -2.10 -17.66
N PHE A 220 -1.99 -2.72 -18.61
CA PHE A 220 -0.94 -2.09 -19.42
C PHE A 220 -1.47 -0.98 -20.36
N GLY A 221 -2.73 -1.05 -20.78
CA GLY A 221 -3.27 -0.20 -21.88
C GLY A 221 -3.01 1.29 -21.70
N CYS A 222 -3.34 1.86 -20.55
CA CYS A 222 -3.11 3.28 -20.28
C CYS A 222 -1.62 3.64 -20.26
N TYR A 223 -0.79 2.83 -19.60
CA TYR A 223 0.67 3.04 -19.53
C TYR A 223 1.33 2.87 -20.91
N GLY A 224 0.87 1.92 -21.72
CA GLY A 224 1.36 1.70 -23.07
C GLY A 224 1.18 2.93 -23.95
N VAL A 225 -0.02 3.50 -23.95
CA VAL A 225 -0.35 4.65 -24.81
C VAL A 225 0.17 5.96 -24.24
N GLN A 226 0.03 6.20 -22.94
CA GLN A 226 0.37 7.50 -22.35
C GLN A 226 1.86 7.65 -22.03
N VAL A 227 2.57 6.54 -21.79
CA VAL A 227 3.95 6.59 -21.33
C VAL A 227 4.91 5.96 -22.33
N ILE A 228 4.65 4.76 -22.82
CA ILE A 228 5.61 4.05 -23.68
C ILE A 228 5.59 4.58 -25.10
N LEU A 229 4.42 4.86 -25.68
CA LEU A 229 4.29 5.35 -27.03
C LEU A 229 5.00 6.69 -27.26
N PRO A 230 4.85 7.74 -26.41
CA PRO A 230 5.61 9.00 -26.61
C PRO A 230 7.13 8.78 -26.52
N LEU A 231 7.61 7.90 -25.63
CA LEU A 231 9.03 7.59 -25.56
C LEU A 231 9.55 6.94 -26.85
N ILE A 232 8.80 5.99 -27.42
CA ILE A 232 9.12 5.41 -28.72
C ILE A 232 9.17 6.49 -29.81
N MET A 233 8.21 7.40 -29.85
CA MET A 233 8.18 8.50 -30.82
C MET A 233 9.40 9.42 -30.68
N ILE A 234 9.84 9.74 -29.47
CA ILE A 234 11.05 10.52 -29.23
C ILE A 234 12.28 9.77 -29.76
N VAL A 235 12.39 8.47 -29.52
CA VAL A 235 13.49 7.65 -30.05
C VAL A 235 13.49 7.62 -31.58
N LEU A 236 12.32 7.47 -32.20
CA LEU A 236 12.17 7.52 -33.64
C LEU A 236 12.52 8.92 -34.23
N MET A 237 12.20 9.99 -33.52
CA MET A 237 12.63 11.34 -33.89
C MET A 237 14.17 11.45 -33.95
N GLY A 238 14.88 10.88 -33.00
CA GLY A 238 16.34 10.78 -33.02
C GLY A 238 16.87 9.99 -34.22
N TRP A 239 16.16 8.94 -34.61
CA TRP A 239 16.51 8.18 -35.82
C TRP A 239 16.39 9.01 -37.11
N THR A 240 15.46 9.97 -37.19
CA THR A 240 15.33 10.83 -38.38
C THR A 240 16.58 11.67 -38.66
N ALA A 241 17.38 12.00 -37.62
CA ALA A 241 18.66 12.70 -37.81
C ALA A 241 19.64 11.90 -38.69
N LEU A 242 19.55 10.57 -38.73
CA LEU A 242 20.37 9.72 -39.57
C LEU A 242 19.94 9.69 -41.06
N TRP A 243 18.75 10.21 -41.36
CA TRP A 243 18.22 10.34 -42.74
C TRP A 243 18.65 11.64 -43.40
N ILE A 244 19.01 12.67 -42.62
CA ILE A 244 19.56 13.91 -43.10
C ILE A 244 20.99 13.65 -43.59
N ALA A 245 21.33 14.18 -44.78
CA ALA A 245 22.66 14.00 -45.38
C ALA A 245 23.78 14.49 -44.42
N PRO A 246 24.90 13.76 -44.26
CA PRO A 246 26.01 14.16 -43.41
C PRO A 246 26.58 15.57 -43.74
N SER A 247 26.47 16.00 -44.98
CA SER A 247 26.88 17.36 -45.43
C SER A 247 26.00 18.49 -44.84
N MET A 248 24.77 18.17 -44.41
CA MET A 248 23.87 19.14 -43.78
C MET A 248 24.07 19.14 -42.26
N VAL A 249 25.25 19.59 -41.77
CA VAL A 249 25.68 19.46 -40.37
C VAL A 249 24.71 20.17 -39.44
N MET A 250 24.34 21.42 -39.67
CA MET A 250 23.51 22.24 -38.78
C MET A 250 22.10 21.64 -38.52
N PRO A 251 21.30 21.34 -39.57
CA PRO A 251 19.98 20.72 -39.34
C PRO A 251 20.09 19.38 -38.60
N ARG A 252 21.07 18.57 -38.92
CA ARG A 252 21.29 17.26 -38.30
C ARG A 252 21.64 17.36 -36.82
N MET A 253 22.55 18.27 -36.45
CA MET A 253 22.90 18.57 -35.06
C MET A 253 21.69 19.10 -34.28
N SER A 254 20.92 20.01 -34.89
CA SER A 254 19.72 20.57 -34.27
C SER A 254 18.71 19.50 -33.90
N VAL A 255 18.38 18.58 -34.82
CA VAL A 255 17.45 17.47 -34.54
C VAL A 255 17.98 16.57 -33.42
N SER A 256 19.27 16.24 -33.46
CA SER A 256 19.85 15.34 -32.44
C SER A 256 19.87 15.96 -31.04
N ILE A 257 20.23 17.25 -30.94
CA ILE A 257 20.22 18.00 -29.66
C ILE A 257 18.79 18.15 -29.14
N THR A 258 17.85 18.56 -30.03
CA THR A 258 16.45 18.69 -29.64
C THR A 258 15.87 17.37 -29.12
N THR A 259 16.15 16.24 -29.80
CA THR A 259 15.72 14.92 -29.36
C THR A 259 16.26 14.59 -27.97
N MET A 260 17.55 14.85 -27.73
CA MET A 260 18.16 14.59 -26.42
C MET A 260 17.54 15.45 -25.31
N LEU A 261 17.30 16.75 -25.58
CA LEU A 261 16.62 17.63 -24.63
C LEU A 261 15.18 17.20 -24.37
N THR A 262 14.44 16.80 -25.41
CA THR A 262 13.07 16.29 -25.28
C THR A 262 13.06 15.03 -24.42
N LEU A 263 14.00 14.11 -24.62
CA LEU A 263 14.09 12.88 -23.84
C LEU A 263 14.41 13.16 -22.37
N ILE A 264 15.33 14.10 -22.08
CA ILE A 264 15.65 14.51 -20.71
C ILE A 264 14.41 15.13 -20.05
N ALA A 265 13.74 16.06 -20.73
CA ALA A 265 12.51 16.69 -20.22
C ALA A 265 11.42 15.63 -19.96
N TYR A 266 11.27 14.67 -20.85
CA TYR A 266 10.32 13.58 -20.72
C TYR A 266 10.64 12.69 -19.49
N ARG A 267 11.91 12.36 -19.24
CA ARG A 267 12.31 11.63 -18.02
C ARG A 267 11.95 12.39 -16.74
N PHE A 268 12.11 13.71 -16.71
CA PHE A 268 11.68 14.50 -15.54
C PHE A 268 10.17 14.47 -15.33
N ALA A 269 9.39 14.52 -16.41
CA ALA A 269 7.95 14.41 -16.34
C ALA A 269 7.52 13.03 -15.80
N LEU A 270 8.19 11.95 -16.22
CA LEU A 270 7.92 10.59 -15.77
C LEU A 270 8.31 10.34 -14.32
N GLY A 271 9.29 11.06 -13.77
CA GLY A 271 9.72 10.89 -12.38
C GLY A 271 8.61 11.13 -11.34
N ARG A 272 7.49 11.74 -11.76
CA ARG A 272 6.29 11.89 -10.92
C ARG A 272 5.31 10.72 -11.03
N LEU A 273 5.38 9.94 -12.08
CA LEU A 273 4.47 8.82 -12.37
C LEU A 273 5.06 7.47 -11.95
N VAL A 274 6.39 7.37 -11.88
CA VAL A 274 7.09 6.14 -11.50
C VAL A 274 7.51 6.24 -10.03
N PRO A 275 7.23 5.20 -9.23
CA PRO A 275 7.65 5.17 -7.82
C PRO A 275 9.17 5.29 -7.67
N ASN A 276 9.65 6.08 -6.71
CA ASN A 276 11.06 6.11 -6.33
C ASN A 276 11.40 4.84 -5.54
N LEU A 277 12.03 3.89 -6.22
CA LEU A 277 12.39 2.59 -5.68
C LEU A 277 13.91 2.45 -5.55
N PRO A 278 14.42 1.66 -4.58
CA PRO A 278 15.85 1.40 -4.43
C PRO A 278 16.42 0.43 -5.48
N TYR A 279 15.63 0.01 -6.45
CA TYR A 279 16.00 -0.89 -7.54
C TYR A 279 15.40 -0.42 -8.87
N LEU A 280 15.99 -0.85 -9.98
CA LEU A 280 15.52 -0.50 -11.31
C LEU A 280 14.36 -1.41 -11.74
N THR A 281 13.34 -0.81 -12.34
CA THR A 281 12.22 -1.49 -12.96
C THR A 281 12.50 -1.77 -14.46
N ARG A 282 11.71 -2.62 -15.10
CA ARG A 282 11.79 -2.80 -16.58
C ARG A 282 11.61 -1.48 -17.31
N PHE A 283 10.76 -0.63 -16.80
CA PHE A 283 10.54 0.70 -17.36
C PHE A 283 11.79 1.60 -17.24
N ASP A 284 12.53 1.51 -16.13
CA ASP A 284 13.80 2.24 -15.96
C ASP A 284 14.85 1.76 -16.95
N TYR A 285 14.98 0.45 -17.16
CA TYR A 285 15.87 -0.09 -18.18
C TYR A 285 15.51 0.39 -19.58
N PHE A 286 14.22 0.48 -19.91
CA PHE A 286 13.76 1.00 -21.19
C PHE A 286 14.11 2.48 -21.37
N THR A 287 13.86 3.31 -20.39
CA THR A 287 14.19 4.75 -20.44
C THR A 287 15.69 4.99 -20.48
N LEU A 288 16.47 4.22 -19.70
CA LEU A 288 17.93 4.29 -19.70
C LEU A 288 18.52 3.83 -21.05
N GLY A 289 18.09 2.68 -21.57
CA GLY A 289 18.51 2.18 -22.86
C GLY A 289 18.20 3.15 -24.01
N SER A 290 17.00 3.74 -24.00
CA SER A 290 16.61 4.78 -24.95
C SER A 290 17.50 6.02 -24.84
N THR A 291 17.83 6.46 -23.62
CA THR A 291 18.71 7.59 -23.36
C THR A 291 20.13 7.34 -23.91
N ILE A 292 20.70 6.18 -23.63
CA ILE A 292 22.02 5.79 -24.14
C ILE A 292 22.01 5.76 -25.67
N LEU A 293 20.97 5.17 -26.26
CA LEU A 293 20.86 5.07 -27.72
C LEU A 293 20.84 6.46 -28.40
N ILE A 294 20.02 7.39 -27.88
CA ILE A 294 19.95 8.76 -28.42
C ILE A 294 21.26 9.52 -28.19
N PHE A 295 21.92 9.33 -27.04
CA PHE A 295 23.21 9.93 -26.77
C PHE A 295 24.29 9.42 -27.74
N VAL A 296 24.30 8.11 -28.06
CA VAL A 296 25.20 7.52 -29.08
C VAL A 296 24.91 8.12 -30.46
N VAL A 297 23.64 8.33 -30.84
CA VAL A 297 23.28 9.01 -32.08
C VAL A 297 23.83 10.44 -32.11
N LEU A 298 23.70 11.20 -31.03
CA LEU A 298 24.26 12.57 -30.95
C LEU A 298 25.78 12.59 -31.14
N LEU A 299 26.49 11.70 -30.44
CA LEU A 299 27.95 11.56 -30.60
C LEU A 299 28.33 11.15 -32.04
N PHE A 300 27.58 10.23 -32.62
CA PHE A 300 27.78 9.81 -34.02
C PHE A 300 27.58 10.96 -35.01
N VAL A 301 26.53 11.79 -34.80
CA VAL A 301 26.29 12.98 -35.65
C VAL A 301 27.44 13.96 -35.51
N ALA A 302 27.94 14.22 -34.29
CA ALA A 302 29.09 15.08 -34.07
C ALA A 302 30.38 14.55 -34.73
N ALA A 303 30.63 13.23 -34.61
CA ALA A 303 31.79 12.60 -35.23
C ALA A 303 31.72 12.66 -36.77
N THR A 304 30.53 12.46 -37.37
CA THR A 304 30.35 12.57 -38.84
C THR A 304 30.52 14.01 -39.34
N ALA A 305 30.15 15.03 -38.55
CA ALA A 305 30.41 16.44 -38.87
C ALA A 305 31.93 16.69 -38.99
N TYR A 306 32.73 16.16 -38.05
CA TYR A 306 34.20 16.27 -38.11
C TYR A 306 34.77 15.63 -39.37
N PHE A 307 34.25 14.47 -39.83
CA PHE A 307 34.72 13.85 -41.10
C PHE A 307 34.33 14.69 -42.32
N VAL A 308 33.17 15.32 -42.33
CA VAL A 308 32.76 16.25 -43.41
C VAL A 308 33.69 17.45 -43.50
N GLU A 309 34.05 18.09 -42.41
CA GLU A 309 35.01 19.19 -42.33
C GLU A 309 36.40 18.79 -42.87
N ARG A 310 36.78 17.53 -42.73
CA ARG A 310 38.03 16.98 -43.29
C ARG A 310 37.93 16.52 -44.73
N ASN A 311 36.91 16.91 -45.48
CA ASN A 311 36.61 16.52 -46.85
C ASN A 311 36.46 14.99 -47.07
N LYS A 312 36.12 14.23 -46.01
CA LYS A 312 35.87 12.78 -46.08
C LYS A 312 34.36 12.45 -46.13
N THR A 313 33.63 13.15 -47.00
CA THR A 313 32.16 13.04 -47.11
C THR A 313 31.68 11.64 -47.49
N THR A 314 32.38 10.99 -48.43
CA THR A 314 32.02 9.64 -48.90
C THR A 314 32.14 8.59 -47.78
N LEU A 315 33.12 8.75 -46.88
CA LEU A 315 33.29 7.86 -45.71
C LEU A 315 32.13 8.12 -44.69
N ALA A 316 31.82 9.40 -44.44
CA ALA A 316 30.71 9.79 -43.56
C ALA A 316 29.37 9.22 -44.06
N GLU A 317 29.09 9.26 -45.36
CA GLU A 317 27.88 8.72 -45.99
C GLU A 317 27.79 7.21 -45.89
N ARG A 318 28.91 6.50 -46.09
CA ARG A 318 28.97 5.04 -45.99
C ARG A 318 28.68 4.58 -44.56
N ILE A 319 29.33 5.19 -43.59
CA ILE A 319 29.12 4.83 -42.18
C ILE A 319 27.69 5.18 -41.78
N ASN A 320 27.19 6.35 -42.16
CA ASN A 320 25.82 6.80 -41.87
C ASN A 320 24.77 5.81 -42.40
N ARG A 321 24.97 5.22 -43.58
CA ARG A 321 24.06 4.24 -44.16
C ARG A 321 23.97 2.99 -43.27
N TRP A 322 25.11 2.48 -42.77
CA TRP A 322 25.13 1.33 -41.89
C TRP A 322 24.49 1.62 -40.53
N VAL A 323 24.80 2.77 -39.89
CA VAL A 323 24.25 3.15 -38.61
C VAL A 323 22.72 3.38 -38.71
N ARG A 324 22.24 3.97 -39.81
CA ARG A 324 20.80 4.14 -40.08
C ARG A 324 20.05 2.79 -40.14
N LEU A 325 20.64 1.76 -40.71
CA LEU A 325 20.05 0.41 -40.77
C LEU A 325 20.21 -0.37 -39.47
N ALA A 326 21.32 -0.17 -38.76
CA ALA A 326 21.58 -0.82 -37.48
C ALA A 326 20.70 -0.28 -36.34
N PHE A 327 20.33 1.01 -36.38
CA PHE A 327 19.56 1.68 -35.33
C PHE A 327 18.26 0.96 -34.97
N PRO A 328 17.32 0.68 -35.90
CA PRO A 328 16.07 -0.02 -35.57
C PRO A 328 16.32 -1.44 -35.06
N VAL A 329 17.36 -2.11 -35.51
CA VAL A 329 17.73 -3.45 -35.02
C VAL A 329 18.21 -3.39 -33.58
N VAL A 330 19.08 -2.43 -33.26
CA VAL A 330 19.55 -2.21 -31.87
C VAL A 330 18.40 -1.80 -30.97
N PHE A 331 17.56 -0.88 -31.42
CA PHE A 331 16.38 -0.45 -30.64
C PHE A 331 15.40 -1.60 -30.41
N GLY A 332 15.12 -2.41 -31.44
CA GLY A 332 14.30 -3.62 -31.33
C GLY A 332 14.91 -4.65 -30.38
N ALA A 333 16.24 -4.84 -30.43
CA ALA A 333 16.94 -5.72 -29.49
C ALA A 333 16.83 -5.22 -28.02
N VAL A 334 16.95 -3.91 -27.79
CA VAL A 334 16.74 -3.29 -26.47
C VAL A 334 15.32 -3.55 -25.99
N LEU A 335 14.32 -3.35 -26.83
CA LEU A 335 12.93 -3.67 -26.50
C LEU A 335 12.76 -5.14 -26.14
N ILE A 336 13.24 -6.05 -26.97
CA ILE A 336 13.10 -7.49 -26.73
C ILE A 336 13.79 -7.92 -25.45
N LEU A 337 15.02 -7.45 -25.18
CA LEU A 337 15.75 -7.75 -23.96
C LEU A 337 14.98 -7.34 -22.69
N ILE A 338 14.40 -6.15 -22.69
CA ILE A 338 13.66 -5.59 -21.53
C ILE A 338 12.35 -6.36 -21.30
N TRP A 339 11.68 -6.79 -22.37
CA TRP A 339 10.38 -7.46 -22.27
C TRP A 339 10.45 -8.98 -22.15
N ARG A 340 11.62 -9.62 -22.43
CA ARG A 340 11.84 -11.07 -22.24
C ARG A 340 12.41 -11.43 -20.86
N VAL A 341 13.06 -10.51 -20.16
CA VAL A 341 13.56 -10.70 -18.79
C VAL A 341 12.45 -10.42 -17.82
#